data_e62c757a86f78a9aa9d12a0f4f85fd63
#
_entry.id   e62c757a86f78a9aa9d12a0f4f85fd63
#
_cell.length_a   1.000
_cell.length_b   1.000
_cell.length_c   1.000
_cell.angle_alpha   90.00
_cell.angle_beta   90.00
_cell.angle_gamma   90.00
#
_symmetry.space_group_name_H-M   'P 1'
#
loop_
_entity.id
_entity.type
_entity.pdbx_description
1 polymer ?
#
loop_
_entity_poly.entity_id
_entity_poly.type
_entity_poly.pdbx_seq_one_letter_code
_entity_poly.pdbx_strand_id
1 'polypeptide(L)'
;KGTIGGVKIDCIAHRYKSLRPPHMESGLRLYDMEDIIAMKLAAISDDGSRLKDFIDMAFLSTRFSLDSMLRCFERKFPFSNVLGPVKGLLYFDDINFGEKVFIPAYEYSWENIALRLRDMSLQQDHVFDTAPLARHKDCREEKVPEDNDTPGQKHGRRR
;
A
#
# COMPACT_ATOMS: atom_id res chain seq x y z
N LYS A 1 -22.88 -3.74 -1.17
CA LYS A 1 -22.08 -4.15 -2.34
C LYS A 1 -22.84 -3.88 -3.61
N GLY A 2 -22.23 -3.30 -4.62
CA GLY A 2 -22.84 -2.98 -5.92
C GLY A 2 -21.78 -2.76 -6.99
N THR A 3 -22.24 -2.48 -8.22
CA THR A 3 -21.36 -2.18 -9.36
C THR A 3 -21.85 -0.91 -10.05
N ILE A 4 -20.99 0.04 -10.32
CA ILE A 4 -21.27 1.26 -11.09
C ILE A 4 -20.27 1.36 -12.22
N GLY A 5 -20.74 1.41 -13.50
CA GLY A 5 -19.85 1.48 -14.65
C GLY A 5 -18.84 0.34 -14.75
N GLY A 6 -19.19 -0.89 -14.32
CA GLY A 6 -18.27 -2.04 -14.27
C GLY A 6 -17.32 -2.06 -13.06
N VAL A 7 -17.30 -1.01 -12.24
CA VAL A 7 -16.46 -0.93 -11.03
C VAL A 7 -17.24 -1.45 -9.82
N LYS A 8 -16.67 -2.42 -9.10
CA LYS A 8 -17.23 -2.94 -7.85
C LYS A 8 -17.10 -1.91 -6.74
N ILE A 9 -18.23 -1.64 -6.05
CA ILE A 9 -18.31 -0.68 -4.95
C ILE A 9 -18.83 -1.38 -3.70
N ASP A 10 -18.11 -1.24 -2.60
CA ASP A 10 -18.52 -1.65 -1.27
C ASP A 10 -18.62 -0.41 -0.36
N CYS A 11 -19.81 -0.14 0.18
CA CYS A 11 -19.99 0.89 1.20
C CYS A 11 -19.95 0.23 2.58
N ILE A 12 -18.95 0.60 3.37
CA ILE A 12 -18.75 0.06 4.72
C ILE A 12 -18.74 1.23 5.71
N ALA A 13 -19.52 1.12 6.80
CA ALA A 13 -19.48 2.11 7.87
C ALA A 13 -18.17 1.94 8.65
N HIS A 14 -17.29 2.94 8.58
CA HIS A 14 -16.05 2.97 9.33
C HIS A 14 -16.18 3.93 10.51
N ARG A 15 -16.25 3.39 11.74
CA ARG A 15 -16.53 4.17 12.96
C ARG A 15 -15.28 4.66 13.69
N TYR A 16 -14.09 4.28 13.20
CA TYR A 16 -12.83 4.68 13.80
C TYR A 16 -12.38 6.05 13.29
N LYS A 17 -11.80 6.83 14.18
CA LYS A 17 -11.25 8.15 13.82
C LYS A 17 -10.08 8.00 12.85
N SER A 18 -10.01 8.88 11.85
CA SER A 18 -8.83 8.94 10.96
C SER A 18 -7.59 9.37 11.73
N LEU A 19 -6.46 8.75 11.44
CA LEU A 19 -5.14 9.10 12.00
C LEU A 19 -4.64 10.42 11.42
N ARG A 20 -4.93 10.64 10.13
CA ARG A 20 -4.62 11.86 9.40
C ARG A 20 -5.87 12.39 8.68
N PRO A 21 -5.94 13.69 8.40
CA PRO A 21 -6.98 14.21 7.53
C PRO A 21 -6.91 13.53 6.15
N PRO A 22 -8.05 13.12 5.58
CA PRO A 22 -8.07 12.60 4.21
C PRO A 22 -7.67 13.71 3.24
N HIS A 23 -6.96 13.35 2.18
CA HIS A 23 -6.59 14.28 1.11
C HIS A 23 -7.53 14.17 -0.09
N MET A 24 -7.58 15.24 -0.88
CA MET A 24 -8.41 15.29 -2.08
C MET A 24 -7.54 15.05 -3.31
N GLU A 25 -7.93 14.11 -4.15
CA GLU A 25 -7.29 13.85 -5.43
C GLU A 25 -8.36 13.64 -6.51
N SER A 26 -8.32 14.44 -7.57
CA SER A 26 -9.29 14.37 -8.69
C SER A 26 -10.75 14.37 -8.24
N GLY A 27 -11.09 15.14 -7.20
CA GLY A 27 -12.44 15.21 -6.63
C GLY A 27 -12.82 14.06 -5.70
N LEU A 28 -11.92 13.10 -5.48
CA LEU A 28 -12.10 11.99 -4.54
C LEU A 28 -11.41 12.29 -3.21
N ARG A 29 -12.05 11.88 -2.13
CA ARG A 29 -11.48 11.96 -0.79
C ARG A 29 -10.85 10.63 -0.43
N LEU A 30 -9.52 10.63 -0.30
CA LEU A 30 -8.71 9.43 -0.07
C LEU A 30 -8.22 9.39 1.38
N TYR A 31 -8.17 8.18 1.96
CA TYR A 31 -7.50 7.96 3.24
C TYR A 31 -6.00 8.17 3.10
N ASP A 32 -5.39 8.67 4.19
CA ASP A 32 -3.94 8.71 4.32
C ASP A 32 -3.35 7.29 4.43
N MET A 33 -2.08 7.14 4.06
CA MET A 33 -1.40 5.85 4.06
C MET A 33 -1.34 5.22 5.46
N GLU A 34 -1.17 6.01 6.52
CA GLU A 34 -1.18 5.50 7.91
C GLU A 34 -2.52 4.83 8.25
N ASP A 35 -3.64 5.40 7.79
CA ASP A 35 -4.97 4.82 7.96
C ASP A 35 -5.14 3.53 7.17
N ILE A 36 -4.66 3.50 5.93
CA ILE A 36 -4.71 2.31 5.06
C ILE A 36 -3.90 1.17 5.67
N ILE A 37 -2.68 1.43 6.14
CA ILE A 37 -1.81 0.46 6.82
C ILE A 37 -2.53 -0.15 8.02
N ALA A 38 -3.07 0.68 8.90
CA ALA A 38 -3.76 0.22 10.08
C ALA A 38 -4.98 -0.65 9.75
N MET A 39 -5.75 -0.27 8.71
CA MET A 39 -6.93 -1.02 8.27
C MET A 39 -6.56 -2.36 7.63
N LYS A 40 -5.44 -2.45 6.89
CA LYS A 40 -4.94 -3.72 6.33
C LYS A 40 -4.46 -4.66 7.41
N LEU A 41 -3.73 -4.16 8.40
CA LEU A 41 -3.32 -4.95 9.55
C LEU A 41 -4.52 -5.49 10.35
N ALA A 42 -5.58 -4.68 10.51
CA ALA A 42 -6.83 -5.13 11.11
C ALA A 42 -7.49 -6.25 10.30
N ALA A 43 -7.60 -6.07 8.96
CA ALA A 43 -8.20 -7.08 8.09
C ALA A 43 -7.43 -8.41 8.11
N ILE A 44 -6.10 -8.37 8.14
CA ILE A 44 -5.24 -9.57 8.27
C ILE A 44 -5.43 -10.24 9.64
N SER A 45 -5.57 -9.45 10.70
CA SER A 45 -5.80 -9.97 12.06
C SER A 45 -7.18 -10.60 12.24
N ASP A 46 -8.20 -10.06 11.56
CA ASP A 46 -9.60 -10.47 11.74
C ASP A 46 -9.98 -11.68 10.87
N ASP A 47 -9.57 -11.68 9.61
CA ASP A 47 -9.97 -12.70 8.62
C ASP A 47 -8.75 -13.42 8.02
N GLY A 48 -7.69 -12.68 7.64
CA GLY A 48 -6.46 -13.25 7.08
C GLY A 48 -6.62 -13.97 5.73
N SER A 49 -7.81 -13.96 5.12
CA SER A 49 -8.06 -14.70 3.86
C SER A 49 -7.71 -13.92 2.60
N ARG A 50 -7.53 -12.59 2.68
CA ARG A 50 -7.40 -11.71 1.53
C ARG A 50 -5.95 -11.57 1.07
N LEU A 51 -5.56 -12.34 0.06
CA LEU A 51 -4.23 -12.35 -0.53
C LEU A 51 -3.66 -10.94 -0.83
N LYS A 52 -4.51 -10.02 -1.32
CA LYS A 52 -4.08 -8.65 -1.67
C LYS A 52 -3.60 -7.84 -0.47
N ASP A 53 -4.15 -8.06 0.72
CA ASP A 53 -3.71 -7.33 1.91
C ASP A 53 -2.27 -7.71 2.29
N PHE A 54 -1.88 -8.98 2.15
CA PHE A 54 -0.49 -9.44 2.34
C PHE A 54 0.47 -8.85 1.30
N ILE A 55 0.05 -8.84 0.02
CA ILE A 55 0.85 -8.24 -1.05
C ILE A 55 1.08 -6.76 -0.78
N ASP A 56 0.03 -6.02 -0.43
CA ASP A 56 0.14 -4.60 -0.13
C ASP A 56 1.06 -4.34 1.06
N MET A 57 0.99 -5.15 2.13
CA MET A 57 1.90 -5.01 3.28
C MET A 57 3.37 -5.26 2.87
N ALA A 58 3.62 -6.27 2.02
CA ALA A 58 4.97 -6.53 1.51
C ALA A 58 5.51 -5.35 0.68
N PHE A 59 4.69 -4.72 -0.17
CA PHE A 59 5.09 -3.51 -0.91
C PHE A 59 5.27 -2.29 -0.01
N LEU A 60 4.41 -2.11 0.98
CA LEU A 60 4.50 -1.01 1.95
C LEU A 60 5.81 -1.05 2.76
N SER A 61 6.45 -2.23 2.90
CA SER A 61 7.74 -2.38 3.55
C SER A 61 8.88 -1.58 2.91
N THR A 62 8.69 -1.11 1.67
CA THR A 62 9.65 -0.22 1.00
C THR A 62 9.55 1.24 1.43
N ARG A 63 8.54 1.59 2.23
CA ARG A 63 8.30 2.97 2.70
C ARG A 63 8.14 3.07 4.22
N PHE A 64 7.77 1.98 4.86
CA PHE A 64 7.46 1.90 6.29
C PHE A 64 8.08 0.65 6.88
N SER A 65 8.72 0.75 8.03
CA SER A 65 9.13 -0.40 8.83
C SER A 65 7.90 -1.07 9.46
N LEU A 66 7.98 -2.35 9.79
CA LEU A 66 6.87 -3.06 10.45
C LEU A 66 6.52 -2.41 11.79
N ASP A 67 7.51 -1.98 12.57
CA ASP A 67 7.31 -1.26 13.83
C ASP A 67 6.47 0.01 13.62
N SER A 68 6.78 0.82 12.59
CA SER A 68 5.99 2.01 12.28
C SER A 68 4.55 1.68 11.84
N MET A 69 4.36 0.58 11.09
CA MET A 69 3.04 0.09 10.69
C MET A 69 2.21 -0.37 11.89
N LEU A 70 2.82 -1.08 12.83
CA LEU A 70 2.16 -1.53 14.06
C LEU A 70 1.76 -0.34 14.94
N ARG A 71 2.57 0.71 15.02
CA ARG A 71 2.19 1.96 15.70
C ARG A 71 0.98 2.65 15.06
N CYS A 72 0.84 2.60 13.73
CA CYS A 72 -0.36 3.10 13.07
C CYS A 72 -1.59 2.28 13.49
N PHE A 73 -1.44 0.95 13.59
CA PHE A 73 -2.51 0.07 14.05
C PHE A 73 -2.92 0.38 15.49
N GLU A 74 -1.98 0.49 16.43
CA GLU A 74 -2.25 0.82 17.85
C GLU A 74 -2.97 2.15 18.00
N ARG A 75 -2.51 3.18 17.27
CA ARG A 75 -3.12 4.51 17.31
C ARG A 75 -4.56 4.52 16.77
N LYS A 76 -4.84 3.71 15.75
CA LYS A 76 -6.18 3.64 15.15
C LYS A 76 -7.13 2.75 15.94
N PHE A 77 -6.61 1.68 16.53
CA PHE A 77 -7.35 0.66 17.27
C PHE A 77 -6.81 0.48 18.71
N PRO A 78 -6.96 1.48 19.58
CA PRO A 78 -6.27 1.54 20.87
C PRO A 78 -6.66 0.43 21.85
N PHE A 79 -7.74 -0.30 21.58
CA PHE A 79 -8.18 -1.42 22.41
C PHE A 79 -7.86 -2.79 21.80
N SER A 80 -7.14 -2.83 20.69
CA SER A 80 -6.76 -4.07 20.01
C SER A 80 -5.32 -4.46 20.37
N ASN A 81 -5.08 -5.78 20.40
CA ASN A 81 -3.76 -6.32 20.72
C ASN A 81 -2.91 -6.40 19.42
N VAL A 82 -1.74 -5.81 19.41
CA VAL A 82 -0.79 -5.86 18.28
C VAL A 82 -0.29 -7.25 17.93
N LEU A 83 -0.38 -8.21 18.87
CA LEU A 83 0.00 -9.60 18.58
C LEU A 83 -0.90 -10.24 17.52
N GLY A 84 -2.14 -9.77 17.36
CA GLY A 84 -3.05 -10.24 16.31
C GLY A 84 -2.47 -9.99 14.91
N PRO A 85 -2.22 -8.73 14.52
CA PRO A 85 -1.58 -8.41 13.24
C PRO A 85 -0.23 -9.08 13.01
N VAL A 86 0.65 -9.13 14.04
CA VAL A 86 1.96 -9.77 13.91
C VAL A 86 1.85 -11.27 13.60
N LYS A 87 0.97 -11.98 14.32
CA LYS A 87 0.69 -13.40 14.04
C LYS A 87 0.02 -13.59 12.69
N GLY A 88 -0.98 -12.75 12.38
CA GLY A 88 -1.71 -12.81 11.12
C GLY A 88 -0.81 -12.63 9.91
N LEU A 89 0.16 -11.70 9.95
CA LEU A 89 1.13 -11.48 8.88
C LEU A 89 2.01 -12.68 8.56
N LEU A 90 2.14 -13.64 9.49
CA LEU A 90 2.95 -14.84 9.34
C LEU A 90 2.12 -16.13 9.16
N TYR A 91 0.80 -16.02 9.25
CA TYR A 91 -0.13 -17.12 9.10
C TYR A 91 -0.76 -17.09 7.72
N PHE A 92 -0.47 -18.08 6.88
CA PHE A 92 -0.81 -18.09 5.46
C PHE A 92 -1.84 -19.16 5.07
N ASP A 93 -2.23 -20.01 6.02
CA ASP A 93 -3.06 -21.19 5.72
C ASP A 93 -4.51 -20.83 5.31
N ASP A 94 -5.01 -19.69 5.78
CA ASP A 94 -6.36 -19.22 5.47
C ASP A 94 -6.44 -18.38 4.17
N ILE A 95 -5.30 -18.08 3.53
CA ILE A 95 -5.25 -17.22 2.34
C ILE A 95 -5.99 -17.87 1.15
N ASN A 96 -6.91 -17.12 0.57
CA ASN A 96 -7.59 -17.53 -0.65
C ASN A 96 -6.72 -17.25 -1.89
N PHE A 97 -5.95 -18.25 -2.32
CA PHE A 97 -5.14 -18.19 -3.55
C PHE A 97 -5.95 -18.30 -4.85
N GLY A 98 -7.27 -18.58 -4.80
CA GLY A 98 -8.13 -18.61 -5.97
C GLY A 98 -8.43 -17.23 -6.57
N GLU A 99 -8.10 -16.15 -5.86
CA GLU A 99 -8.27 -14.79 -6.36
C GLU A 99 -7.18 -14.45 -7.38
N LYS A 100 -7.59 -14.01 -8.58
CA LYS A 100 -6.64 -13.56 -9.60
C LYS A 100 -5.95 -12.27 -9.14
N VAL A 101 -4.62 -12.31 -9.11
CA VAL A 101 -3.76 -11.17 -8.83
C VAL A 101 -3.12 -10.69 -10.11
N PHE A 102 -3.27 -9.40 -10.39
CA PHE A 102 -2.55 -8.71 -11.45
C PHE A 102 -1.85 -7.50 -10.83
N ILE A 103 -0.52 -7.46 -10.93
CA ILE A 103 0.32 -6.38 -10.44
C ILE A 103 1.02 -5.78 -11.65
N PRO A 104 0.59 -4.59 -12.13
CA PRO A 104 1.26 -3.93 -13.23
C PRO A 104 2.75 -3.77 -12.95
N ALA A 105 3.60 -3.99 -13.92
CA ALA A 105 5.06 -3.87 -13.83
C ALA A 105 5.81 -4.91 -13.01
N TYR A 106 5.14 -5.87 -12.33
CA TYR A 106 5.82 -6.89 -11.52
C TYR A 106 5.35 -8.30 -11.84
N GLU A 107 6.29 -9.25 -11.83
CA GLU A 107 6.01 -10.68 -11.91
C GLU A 107 5.53 -11.18 -10.55
N TYR A 108 4.29 -11.68 -10.48
CA TYR A 108 3.76 -12.19 -9.23
C TYR A 108 4.45 -13.49 -8.79
N SER A 109 4.92 -13.51 -7.54
CA SER A 109 5.41 -14.69 -6.85
C SER A 109 4.99 -14.61 -5.38
N TRP A 110 4.20 -15.59 -4.95
CA TRP A 110 3.80 -15.69 -3.56
C TRP A 110 5.00 -15.96 -2.64
N GLU A 111 5.92 -16.81 -3.07
CA GLU A 111 7.13 -17.14 -2.32
C GLU A 111 7.93 -15.90 -1.94
N ASN A 112 8.08 -14.96 -2.88
CA ASN A 112 8.79 -13.71 -2.64
C ASN A 112 8.01 -12.78 -1.70
N ILE A 113 6.68 -12.73 -1.80
CA ILE A 113 5.83 -11.99 -0.87
C ILE A 113 5.95 -12.59 0.54
N ALA A 114 5.80 -13.91 0.69
CA ALA A 114 5.90 -14.58 1.98
C ALA A 114 7.29 -14.42 2.62
N LEU A 115 8.36 -14.48 1.81
CA LEU A 115 9.72 -14.21 2.28
C LEU A 115 9.84 -12.79 2.83
N ARG A 116 9.38 -11.78 2.09
CA ARG A 116 9.39 -10.39 2.53
C ARG A 116 8.64 -10.20 3.85
N LEU A 117 7.47 -10.80 4.03
CA LEU A 117 6.69 -10.70 5.27
C LEU A 117 7.42 -11.31 6.47
N ARG A 118 8.12 -12.43 6.26
CA ARG A 118 8.99 -13.03 7.28
C ARG A 118 10.18 -12.14 7.60
N ASP A 119 10.85 -11.58 6.60
CA ASP A 119 11.98 -10.66 6.80
C ASP A 119 11.55 -9.40 7.57
N MET A 120 10.36 -8.84 7.26
CA MET A 120 9.79 -7.73 8.02
C MET A 120 9.60 -8.10 9.50
N SER A 121 9.18 -9.31 9.81
CA SER A 121 8.97 -9.74 11.20
C SER A 121 10.27 -9.93 11.96
N LEU A 122 11.33 -10.32 11.28
CA LEU A 122 12.67 -10.50 11.85
C LEU A 122 13.43 -9.17 12.00
N GLN A 123 13.14 -8.20 11.13
CA GLN A 123 13.80 -6.90 11.05
C GLN A 123 12.77 -5.78 11.18
N GLN A 124 12.10 -5.69 12.33
CA GLN A 124 10.92 -4.84 12.51
C GLN A 124 11.17 -3.35 12.28
N ASP A 125 12.39 -2.87 12.53
CA ASP A 125 12.77 -1.46 12.33
C ASP A 125 13.26 -1.17 10.91
N HIS A 126 13.43 -2.21 10.07
CA HIS A 126 14.02 -2.05 8.74
C HIS A 126 12.99 -1.59 7.70
N VAL A 127 13.39 -0.64 6.86
CA VAL A 127 12.68 -0.24 5.63
C VAL A 127 13.46 -0.80 4.46
N PHE A 128 12.82 -1.58 3.61
CA PHE A 128 13.49 -2.28 2.51
C PHE A 128 13.66 -1.37 1.29
N ASP A 129 14.85 -1.38 0.69
CA ASP A 129 15.19 -0.53 -0.47
C ASP A 129 14.60 -1.04 -1.79
N THR A 130 14.20 -2.31 -1.86
CA THR A 130 13.72 -2.95 -3.09
C THR A 130 12.31 -3.49 -2.93
N ALA A 131 11.54 -3.46 -4.03
CA ALA A 131 10.23 -4.10 -4.08
C ALA A 131 10.33 -5.61 -3.80
N PRO A 132 9.28 -6.24 -3.23
CA PRO A 132 9.29 -7.67 -2.93
C PRO A 132 9.24 -8.57 -4.19
N LEU A 133 8.91 -8.01 -5.35
CA LEU A 133 8.75 -8.71 -6.61
C LEU A 133 9.69 -8.15 -7.68
N ALA A 134 10.10 -9.01 -8.63
CA ALA A 134 10.86 -8.60 -9.79
C ALA A 134 9.99 -7.81 -10.77
N ARG A 135 10.54 -6.75 -11.38
CA ARG A 135 9.86 -6.03 -12.46
C ARG A 135 9.84 -6.88 -13.74
N HIS A 136 8.77 -6.76 -14.51
CA HIS A 136 8.75 -7.29 -15.87
C HIS A 136 9.89 -6.70 -16.70
N LYS A 137 10.55 -7.53 -17.50
CA LYS A 137 11.71 -7.11 -18.32
C LYS A 137 11.35 -6.10 -19.42
N ASP A 138 10.07 -5.97 -19.77
CA ASP A 138 9.58 -5.10 -20.86
C ASP A 138 9.05 -3.73 -20.38
N CYS A 139 9.02 -3.42 -19.12
CA CYS A 139 8.68 -2.09 -18.63
C CYS A 139 9.87 -1.15 -18.86
N ARG A 140 10.02 -0.65 -20.10
CA ARG A 140 10.86 0.52 -20.38
C ARG A 140 10.31 1.69 -19.58
N GLU A 141 11.19 2.40 -18.91
CA GLU A 141 10.87 3.65 -18.23
C GLU A 141 10.23 4.60 -19.25
N GLU A 142 8.93 4.85 -19.14
CA GLU A 142 8.34 6.03 -19.77
C GLU A 142 8.98 7.24 -19.08
N LYS A 143 9.97 7.84 -19.79
CA LYS A 143 10.53 9.12 -19.38
C LYS A 143 9.38 10.12 -19.36
N VAL A 144 9.08 10.66 -18.20
CA VAL A 144 8.27 11.87 -18.06
C VAL A 144 8.94 12.95 -18.90
N PRO A 145 8.25 13.57 -19.89
CA PRO A 145 8.84 14.66 -20.64
C PRO A 145 9.13 15.81 -19.66
N GLU A 146 10.39 16.25 -19.64
CA GLU A 146 10.75 17.49 -18.98
C GLU A 146 10.11 18.64 -19.76
N ASP A 147 9.13 19.30 -19.16
CA ASP A 147 8.57 20.56 -19.66
C ASP A 147 9.65 21.66 -19.58
N ASN A 148 10.41 21.78 -20.66
CA ASN A 148 11.30 22.91 -20.89
C ASN A 148 10.51 24.08 -21.52
N ASP A 149 9.66 24.71 -20.71
CA ASP A 149 9.06 25.99 -21.11
C ASP A 149 9.72 27.12 -20.30
N THR A 150 10.85 27.61 -20.83
CA THR A 150 11.47 28.86 -20.41
C THR A 150 11.02 29.96 -21.35
N PRO A 151 10.17 30.91 -20.92
CA PRO A 151 9.83 32.05 -21.77
C PRO A 151 11.04 33.00 -21.87
N GLY A 152 11.58 33.10 -23.08
CA GLY A 152 12.65 34.05 -23.40
C GLY A 152 12.25 35.50 -23.17
N GLN A 153 13.00 36.20 -22.31
CA GLN A 153 12.96 37.65 -22.13
C GLN A 153 13.52 38.33 -23.42
N LYS A 154 12.62 38.93 -24.19
CA LYS A 154 13.01 39.88 -25.24
C LYS A 154 13.29 41.26 -24.64
N HIS A 155 14.54 41.62 -24.56
CA HIS A 155 14.96 43.01 -24.37
C HIS A 155 14.66 43.82 -25.61
N GLY A 156 13.65 44.67 -25.57
CA GLY A 156 13.37 45.71 -26.54
C GLY A 156 14.12 47.00 -26.18
N ARG A 157 15.23 47.29 -26.87
CA ARG A 157 15.83 48.62 -26.92
C ARG A 157 14.96 49.52 -27.77
N ARG A 158 14.56 50.69 -27.25
CA ARG A 158 14.17 51.85 -28.07
C ARG A 158 14.84 53.11 -27.56
N ARG A 159 15.28 53.84 -28.55
CA ARG A 159 15.89 55.15 -28.61
C ARG A 159 15.08 56.24 -27.90
#